data_cbf0456706e770ce160c8e5583a3ea51
#
_entry.id   cbf0456706e770ce160c8e5583a3ea51
#
_cell.length_a   1.000
_cell.length_b   1.000
_cell.length_c   1.000
_cell.angle_alpha   90.00
_cell.angle_beta   90.00
_cell.angle_gamma   90.00
#
_symmetry.space_group_name_H-M   'P 1'
#
loop_
_entity.id
_entity.type
_entity.pdbx_description
1 polymer ?
#
loop_
_entity_poly.entity_id
_entity_poly.type
_entity_poly.pdbx_seq_one_letter_code
_entity_poly.pdbx_strand_id
1 'polypeptide(L)'
;MSSKPRLFLVRHGETEWSLSGQHTGVTDIPLTENGREKARTVGALLNQRPFALVQTSPMQRARETCTLLGYGPHAVVNPDLSEWNYGIFEGLTTQQIREQRNDPHWNIFDSEIPNGETIEEVAVRAQRVIDTALAEAPEGDTLLVAHGHILRILAATWLGLEPRGARLLSLVPASLSILGYEHDQRVLQTWNRTPGDKI
;
A
#
# COMPACT_ATOMS: atom_id res chain seq x y z
N MET A 1 26.04 6.62 15.32
CA MET A 1 25.34 5.34 15.06
C MET A 1 24.50 5.57 13.83
N SER A 2 24.68 4.77 12.78
CA SER A 2 23.81 4.84 11.58
C SER A 2 22.39 4.53 11.97
N SER A 3 21.43 5.34 11.51
CA SER A 3 20.02 5.08 11.78
C SER A 3 19.56 3.90 10.90
N LYS A 4 18.86 2.94 11.50
CA LYS A 4 18.28 1.85 10.71
C LYS A 4 17.28 2.38 9.68
N PRO A 5 17.22 1.76 8.49
CA PRO A 5 16.33 2.19 7.41
C PRO A 5 14.84 2.06 7.81
N ARG A 6 14.02 2.99 7.36
CA ARG A 6 12.56 2.96 7.54
C ARG A 6 11.87 2.86 6.19
N LEU A 7 10.71 2.22 6.19
CA LEU A 7 9.84 2.18 5.03
C LEU A 7 8.65 3.13 5.24
N PHE A 8 8.54 4.13 4.40
CA PHE A 8 7.42 5.06 4.33
C PHE A 8 6.44 4.53 3.30
N LEU A 9 5.25 4.20 3.71
CA LEU A 9 4.21 3.62 2.89
C LEU A 9 3.16 4.69 2.61
N VAL A 10 2.85 4.92 1.34
CA VAL A 10 1.74 5.79 0.95
C VAL A 10 0.78 5.02 0.06
N ARG A 11 -0.47 4.87 0.51
CA ARG A 11 -1.54 4.37 -0.35
C ARG A 11 -1.91 5.46 -1.37
N HIS A 12 -2.12 5.07 -2.64
CA HIS A 12 -2.57 5.99 -3.68
C HIS A 12 -3.78 6.81 -3.25
N GLY A 13 -3.96 7.98 -3.84
CA GLY A 13 -5.11 8.86 -3.63
C GLY A 13 -6.44 8.19 -3.96
N GLU A 14 -7.53 8.87 -3.63
CA GLU A 14 -8.89 8.41 -3.90
C GLU A 14 -9.13 8.19 -5.39
N THR A 15 -9.87 7.12 -5.73
CA THR A 15 -10.40 6.80 -7.06
C THR A 15 -11.90 6.54 -6.96
N GLU A 16 -12.65 6.56 -8.06
CA GLU A 16 -14.08 6.24 -8.07
C GLU A 16 -14.36 4.86 -7.44
N TRP A 17 -13.51 3.87 -7.74
CA TRP A 17 -13.70 2.53 -7.19
C TRP A 17 -13.31 2.44 -5.70
N SER A 18 -12.37 3.25 -5.24
CA SER A 18 -12.08 3.31 -3.80
C SER A 18 -13.20 3.97 -3.00
N LEU A 19 -13.95 4.90 -3.60
CA LEU A 19 -15.16 5.51 -3.02
C LEU A 19 -16.33 4.53 -2.94
N SER A 20 -16.57 3.78 -4.03
CA SER A 20 -17.66 2.81 -4.08
C SER A 20 -17.35 1.51 -3.32
N GLY A 21 -16.08 1.30 -2.89
CA GLY A 21 -15.64 0.09 -2.19
C GLY A 21 -15.41 -1.11 -3.11
N GLN A 22 -15.25 -0.88 -4.42
CA GLN A 22 -14.94 -1.92 -5.40
C GLN A 22 -13.48 -2.34 -5.31
N HIS A 23 -13.23 -3.65 -5.37
CA HIS A 23 -11.89 -4.20 -5.45
C HIS A 23 -11.22 -3.78 -6.76
N THR A 24 -10.08 -3.08 -6.65
CA THR A 24 -9.34 -2.49 -7.77
C THR A 24 -7.94 -3.07 -7.81
N GLY A 25 -7.75 -4.16 -8.51
CA GLY A 25 -6.46 -4.82 -8.70
C GLY A 25 -5.76 -4.36 -9.97
N VAL A 26 -6.03 -5.10 -11.05
CA VAL A 26 -5.37 -4.93 -12.36
C VAL A 26 -6.00 -3.84 -13.22
N THR A 27 -7.22 -3.42 -12.93
CA THR A 27 -7.89 -2.34 -13.65
C THR A 27 -7.26 -1.00 -13.30
N ASP A 28 -6.86 -0.24 -14.31
CA ASP A 28 -6.10 0.99 -14.10
C ASP A 28 -7.01 2.22 -14.04
N ILE A 29 -7.61 2.45 -12.87
CA ILE A 29 -8.55 3.56 -12.59
C ILE A 29 -7.76 4.81 -12.18
N PRO A 30 -8.08 6.02 -12.75
CA PRO A 30 -7.42 7.28 -12.39
C PRO A 30 -7.82 7.80 -11.01
N LEU A 31 -7.05 8.75 -10.48
CA LEU A 31 -7.41 9.50 -9.29
C LEU A 31 -8.63 10.41 -9.54
N THR A 32 -9.45 10.61 -8.51
CA THR A 32 -10.42 11.72 -8.47
C THR A 32 -9.68 13.05 -8.20
N GLU A 33 -10.35 14.20 -8.42
CA GLU A 33 -9.73 15.48 -8.08
C GLU A 33 -9.47 15.59 -6.56
N ASN A 34 -10.40 15.12 -5.73
CA ASN A 34 -10.20 15.03 -4.28
C ASN A 34 -9.00 14.10 -3.92
N GLY A 35 -8.83 12.99 -4.64
CA GLY A 35 -7.67 12.12 -4.49
C GLY A 35 -6.35 12.83 -4.80
N ARG A 36 -6.31 13.68 -5.83
CA ARG A 36 -5.14 14.50 -6.18
C ARG A 36 -4.82 15.52 -5.10
N GLU A 37 -5.84 16.23 -4.60
CA GLU A 37 -5.67 17.23 -3.54
C GLU A 37 -5.13 16.58 -2.26
N LYS A 38 -5.71 15.46 -1.81
CA LYS A 38 -5.23 14.71 -0.66
C LYS A 38 -3.80 14.21 -0.84
N ALA A 39 -3.43 13.75 -2.04
CA ALA A 39 -2.06 13.34 -2.33
C ALA A 39 -1.07 14.50 -2.18
N ARG A 40 -1.37 15.70 -2.69
CA ARG A 40 -0.54 16.90 -2.49
C ARG A 40 -0.37 17.22 -1.00
N THR A 41 -1.43 17.08 -0.22
CA THR A 41 -1.39 17.34 1.22
C THR A 41 -0.52 16.32 1.97
N VAL A 42 -0.54 15.04 1.58
CA VAL A 42 0.41 14.03 2.09
C VAL A 42 1.84 14.37 1.71
N GLY A 43 2.07 14.89 0.50
CA GLY A 43 3.38 15.41 0.07
C GLY A 43 3.92 16.48 1.02
N ALA A 44 3.07 17.40 1.48
CA ALA A 44 3.43 18.42 2.47
C ALA A 44 3.82 17.79 3.83
N LEU A 45 3.20 16.68 4.25
CA LEU A 45 3.60 15.95 5.46
C LEU A 45 4.99 15.33 5.33
N LEU A 46 5.37 14.89 4.14
CA LEU A 46 6.69 14.36 3.85
C LEU A 46 7.78 15.46 3.83
N ASN A 47 7.39 16.72 3.68
CA ASN A 47 8.23 17.91 3.78
C ASN A 47 9.55 17.80 3.01
N GLN A 48 9.49 17.39 1.75
CA GLN A 48 10.65 17.19 0.86
C GLN A 48 11.76 16.30 1.49
N ARG A 49 11.36 15.38 2.36
CA ARG A 49 12.29 14.45 2.99
C ARG A 49 13.14 13.73 1.94
N PRO A 50 14.46 13.67 2.09
CA PRO A 50 15.29 12.86 1.22
C PRO A 50 15.03 11.38 1.48
N PHE A 51 14.69 10.64 0.42
CA PHE A 51 14.62 9.18 0.42
C PHE A 51 15.80 8.62 -0.37
N ALA A 52 16.46 7.60 0.15
CA ALA A 52 17.53 6.91 -0.55
C ALA A 52 16.97 6.04 -1.71
N LEU A 53 15.74 5.57 -1.56
CA LEU A 53 15.03 4.82 -2.58
C LEU A 53 13.56 5.26 -2.63
N VAL A 54 13.02 5.45 -3.83
CA VAL A 54 11.59 5.70 -4.07
C VAL A 54 11.08 4.66 -5.04
N GLN A 55 10.09 3.88 -4.65
CA GLN A 55 9.44 2.90 -5.52
C GLN A 55 7.94 3.15 -5.62
N THR A 56 7.38 2.89 -6.80
CA THR A 56 5.94 3.01 -7.05
C THR A 56 5.40 1.82 -7.82
N SER A 57 4.15 1.46 -7.54
CA SER A 57 3.40 0.52 -8.39
C SER A 57 3.34 1.01 -9.84
N PRO A 58 3.24 0.11 -10.84
CA PRO A 58 3.07 0.48 -12.25
C PRO A 58 1.74 1.18 -12.55
N MET A 59 0.71 1.04 -11.70
CA MET A 59 -0.62 1.59 -11.93
C MET A 59 -0.62 3.12 -11.91
N GLN A 60 -1.38 3.76 -12.84
CA GLN A 60 -1.43 5.21 -12.98
C GLN A 60 -1.78 5.92 -11.67
N ARG A 61 -2.75 5.41 -10.89
CA ARG A 61 -3.15 5.99 -9.60
C ARG A 61 -2.01 6.09 -8.58
N ALA A 62 -1.11 5.10 -8.55
CA ALA A 62 0.06 5.12 -7.66
C ALA A 62 1.16 6.04 -8.21
N ARG A 63 1.44 5.98 -9.51
CA ARG A 63 2.44 6.83 -10.17
C ARG A 63 2.06 8.31 -10.10
N GLU A 64 0.79 8.64 -10.38
CA GLU A 64 0.28 10.00 -10.26
C GLU A 64 0.36 10.48 -8.80
N THR A 65 -0.01 9.64 -7.84
CA THR A 65 0.17 9.93 -6.41
C THR A 65 1.64 10.24 -6.10
N CYS A 66 2.57 9.40 -6.52
CA CYS A 66 4.01 9.61 -6.30
C CYS A 66 4.50 10.95 -6.87
N THR A 67 4.01 11.34 -8.05
CA THR A 67 4.30 12.63 -8.66
C THR A 67 3.76 13.79 -7.82
N LEU A 68 2.52 13.68 -7.34
CA LEU A 68 1.87 14.71 -6.51
C LEU A 68 2.50 14.85 -5.12
N LEU A 69 3.13 13.76 -4.61
CA LEU A 69 3.96 13.80 -3.41
C LEU A 69 5.29 14.56 -3.61
N GLY A 70 5.68 14.85 -4.86
CA GLY A 70 6.95 15.50 -5.22
C GLY A 70 8.10 14.54 -5.56
N TYR A 71 7.86 13.22 -5.65
CA TYR A 71 8.91 12.21 -5.86
C TYR A 71 8.86 11.51 -7.22
N GLY A 72 7.91 11.85 -8.09
CA GLY A 72 7.73 11.19 -9.39
C GLY A 72 9.00 11.06 -10.24
N PRO A 73 9.84 12.10 -10.39
CA PRO A 73 11.06 12.04 -11.21
C PRO A 73 12.12 11.06 -10.72
N HIS A 74 12.08 10.69 -9.45
CA HIS A 74 13.04 9.79 -8.80
C HIS A 74 12.49 8.39 -8.53
N ALA A 75 11.23 8.16 -8.91
CA ALA A 75 10.55 6.91 -8.60
C ALA A 75 10.93 5.80 -9.60
N VAL A 76 11.32 4.66 -9.06
CA VAL A 76 11.48 3.42 -9.79
C VAL A 76 10.17 2.65 -9.78
N VAL A 77 9.69 2.22 -10.94
CA VAL A 77 8.50 1.38 -11.05
C VAL A 77 8.85 -0.05 -10.61
N ASN A 78 8.16 -0.54 -9.60
CA ASN A 78 8.32 -1.89 -9.08
C ASN A 78 7.03 -2.69 -9.27
N PRO A 79 6.99 -3.72 -10.16
CA PRO A 79 5.80 -4.54 -10.37
C PRO A 79 5.31 -5.29 -9.13
N ASP A 80 6.19 -5.62 -8.18
CA ASP A 80 5.83 -6.28 -6.92
C ASP A 80 4.99 -5.38 -6.00
N LEU A 81 4.92 -4.07 -6.26
CA LEU A 81 4.02 -3.13 -5.61
C LEU A 81 2.62 -3.05 -6.24
N SER A 82 2.33 -3.84 -7.28
CA SER A 82 0.98 -3.94 -7.84
C SER A 82 -0.02 -4.38 -6.76
N GLU A 83 -1.28 -3.93 -6.88
CA GLU A 83 -2.32 -4.39 -5.96
C GLU A 83 -2.59 -5.89 -6.16
N TRP A 84 -3.25 -6.50 -5.22
CA TRP A 84 -3.70 -7.87 -5.27
C TRP A 84 -4.55 -8.08 -6.53
N ASN A 85 -4.26 -9.12 -7.31
CA ASN A 85 -5.10 -9.51 -8.44
C ASN A 85 -6.35 -10.21 -7.90
N TYR A 86 -7.49 -9.55 -8.01
CA TYR A 86 -8.76 -10.03 -7.47
C TYR A 86 -9.50 -11.00 -8.40
N GLY A 87 -8.90 -11.42 -9.52
CA GLY A 87 -9.49 -12.39 -10.44
C GLY A 87 -10.95 -12.06 -10.79
N ILE A 88 -11.85 -12.99 -10.52
CA ILE A 88 -13.29 -12.81 -10.82
C ILE A 88 -13.98 -11.75 -9.93
N PHE A 89 -13.35 -11.29 -8.86
CA PHE A 89 -13.90 -10.29 -7.95
C PHE A 89 -13.48 -8.86 -8.29
N GLU A 90 -12.69 -8.69 -9.35
CA GLU A 90 -12.31 -7.36 -9.86
C GLU A 90 -13.55 -6.50 -10.16
N GLY A 91 -13.59 -5.29 -9.64
CA GLY A 91 -14.71 -4.35 -9.81
C GLY A 91 -15.94 -4.62 -8.95
N LEU A 92 -15.96 -5.67 -8.14
CA LEU A 92 -17.04 -5.95 -7.21
C LEU A 92 -16.74 -5.38 -5.82
N THR A 93 -17.81 -4.99 -5.12
CA THR A 93 -17.72 -4.65 -3.69
C THR A 93 -17.76 -5.92 -2.84
N THR A 94 -17.25 -5.85 -1.61
CA THR A 94 -17.35 -6.96 -0.63
C THR A 94 -18.81 -7.42 -0.44
N GLN A 95 -19.78 -6.48 -0.45
CA GLN A 95 -21.18 -6.81 -0.32
C GLN A 95 -21.69 -7.64 -1.51
N GLN A 96 -21.40 -7.20 -2.75
CA GLN A 96 -21.78 -7.94 -3.95
C GLN A 96 -21.18 -9.35 -4.00
N ILE A 97 -19.92 -9.50 -3.55
CA ILE A 97 -19.28 -10.82 -3.49
C ILE A 97 -19.98 -11.71 -2.45
N ARG A 98 -20.31 -11.18 -1.28
CA ARG A 98 -21.07 -11.90 -0.25
C ARG A 98 -22.42 -12.38 -0.75
N GLU A 99 -23.14 -11.53 -1.47
CA GLU A 99 -24.43 -11.86 -2.09
C GLU A 99 -24.27 -12.96 -3.16
N GLN A 100 -23.32 -12.81 -4.08
CA GLN A 100 -23.07 -13.81 -5.15
C GLN A 100 -22.63 -15.17 -4.60
N ARG A 101 -21.88 -15.19 -3.49
CA ARG A 101 -21.39 -16.41 -2.86
C ARG A 101 -22.35 -17.00 -1.83
N ASN A 102 -23.42 -16.30 -1.51
CA ASN A 102 -24.31 -16.61 -0.38
C ASN A 102 -23.52 -16.85 0.93
N ASP A 103 -22.47 -16.03 1.15
CA ASP A 103 -21.61 -16.09 2.32
C ASP A 103 -21.49 -14.68 2.96
N PRO A 104 -22.28 -14.38 4.00
CA PRO A 104 -22.28 -13.07 4.64
C PRO A 104 -20.98 -12.76 5.41
N HIS A 105 -20.15 -13.76 5.67
CA HIS A 105 -18.89 -13.62 6.39
C HIS A 105 -17.67 -13.58 5.46
N TRP A 106 -17.87 -13.69 4.14
CA TRP A 106 -16.78 -13.66 3.18
C TRP A 106 -15.84 -12.46 3.42
N ASN A 107 -14.55 -12.75 3.40
CA ASN A 107 -13.48 -11.76 3.57
C ASN A 107 -12.34 -12.11 2.62
N ILE A 108 -11.79 -11.09 1.94
CA ILE A 108 -10.73 -11.25 0.95
C ILE A 108 -9.47 -11.92 1.52
N PHE A 109 -9.13 -11.68 2.79
CA PHE A 109 -7.91 -12.21 3.41
C PHE A 109 -8.02 -13.69 3.82
N ASP A 110 -9.23 -14.22 3.88
CA ASP A 110 -9.49 -15.60 4.34
C ASP A 110 -10.05 -16.49 3.21
N SER A 111 -10.18 -15.95 1.99
CA SER A 111 -10.86 -16.62 0.88
C SER A 111 -9.94 -16.89 -0.30
N GLU A 112 -10.21 -17.95 -1.03
CA GLU A 112 -9.63 -18.18 -2.35
C GLU A 112 -10.22 -17.19 -3.37
N ILE A 113 -9.38 -16.71 -4.26
CA ILE A 113 -9.74 -15.78 -5.35
C ILE A 113 -9.57 -16.51 -6.67
N PRO A 114 -10.66 -17.02 -7.27
CA PRO A 114 -10.57 -17.70 -8.56
C PRO A 114 -9.99 -16.78 -9.63
N ASN A 115 -9.01 -17.29 -10.40
CA ASN A 115 -8.26 -16.54 -11.42
C ASN A 115 -7.50 -15.31 -10.90
N GLY A 116 -7.31 -15.20 -9.61
CA GLY A 116 -6.52 -14.17 -8.94
C GLY A 116 -5.28 -14.73 -8.25
N GLU A 117 -4.64 -13.91 -7.44
CA GLU A 117 -3.52 -14.32 -6.60
C GLU A 117 -4.02 -14.87 -5.26
N THR A 118 -3.28 -15.79 -4.69
CA THR A 118 -3.41 -16.18 -3.27
C THR A 118 -2.78 -15.11 -2.38
N ILE A 119 -3.18 -15.07 -1.12
CA ILE A 119 -2.57 -14.15 -0.15
C ILE A 119 -1.08 -14.45 0.07
N GLU A 120 -0.70 -15.70 -0.04
CA GLU A 120 0.68 -16.17 0.07
C GLU A 120 1.55 -15.64 -1.09
N GLU A 121 1.04 -15.64 -2.33
CA GLU A 121 1.72 -15.05 -3.49
C GLU A 121 1.91 -13.55 -3.32
N VAL A 122 0.91 -12.84 -2.81
CA VAL A 122 1.03 -11.40 -2.50
C VAL A 122 2.05 -11.17 -1.38
N ALA A 123 2.09 -12.01 -0.34
CA ALA A 123 3.07 -11.92 0.74
C ALA A 123 4.51 -12.16 0.23
N VAL A 124 4.71 -13.08 -0.71
CA VAL A 124 6.01 -13.30 -1.36
C VAL A 124 6.46 -12.06 -2.11
N ARG A 125 5.57 -11.37 -2.85
CA ARG A 125 5.88 -10.09 -3.51
C ARG A 125 6.22 -9.00 -2.49
N ALA A 126 5.45 -8.91 -1.41
CA ALA A 126 5.69 -7.96 -0.33
C ALA A 126 7.07 -8.18 0.33
N GLN A 127 7.47 -9.44 0.54
CA GLN A 127 8.80 -9.77 1.07
C GLN A 127 9.91 -9.31 0.12
N ARG A 128 9.78 -9.54 -1.21
CA ARG A 128 10.77 -9.07 -2.19
C ARG A 128 10.92 -7.55 -2.19
N VAL A 129 9.81 -6.80 -2.03
CA VAL A 129 9.86 -5.34 -1.89
C VAL A 129 10.65 -4.93 -0.65
N ILE A 130 10.42 -5.59 0.49
CA ILE A 130 11.16 -5.34 1.75
C ILE A 130 12.65 -5.63 1.55
N ASP A 131 12.99 -6.78 0.97
CA ASP A 131 14.38 -7.20 0.77
C ASP A 131 15.13 -6.24 -0.16
N THR A 132 14.48 -5.81 -1.25
CA THR A 132 15.03 -4.81 -2.17
C THR A 132 15.25 -3.47 -1.46
N ALA A 133 14.29 -2.99 -0.69
CA ALA A 133 14.42 -1.73 0.05
C ALA A 133 15.58 -1.76 1.06
N LEU A 134 15.75 -2.87 1.77
CA LEU A 134 16.84 -3.03 2.74
C LEU A 134 18.21 -3.21 2.08
N ALA A 135 18.27 -3.84 0.90
CA ALA A 135 19.51 -4.04 0.15
C ALA A 135 19.98 -2.76 -0.56
N GLU A 136 19.05 -2.01 -1.19
CA GLU A 136 19.39 -0.83 -2.00
C GLU A 136 19.49 0.47 -1.16
N ALA A 137 18.85 0.51 0.02
CA ALA A 137 18.87 1.65 0.94
C ALA A 137 19.20 1.22 2.38
N PRO A 138 20.36 0.58 2.65
CA PRO A 138 20.66 -0.03 3.95
C PRO A 138 20.81 0.98 5.08
N GLU A 139 21.10 2.23 4.78
CA GLU A 139 21.29 3.32 5.77
C GLU A 139 20.32 4.49 5.56
N GLY A 140 19.37 4.37 4.63
CA GLY A 140 18.45 5.42 4.25
C GLY A 140 16.99 5.01 4.28
N ASP A 141 16.11 6.00 4.33
CA ASP A 141 14.67 5.76 4.27
C ASP A 141 14.22 5.45 2.83
N THR A 142 13.25 4.55 2.71
CA THR A 142 12.61 4.20 1.43
C THR A 142 11.17 4.68 1.41
N LEU A 143 10.72 5.28 0.30
CA LEU A 143 9.32 5.60 0.04
C LEU A 143 8.70 4.56 -0.90
N LEU A 144 7.60 3.96 -0.50
CA LEU A 144 6.81 3.00 -1.27
C LEU A 144 5.42 3.57 -1.53
N VAL A 145 5.05 3.80 -2.80
CA VAL A 145 3.73 4.31 -3.18
C VAL A 145 2.96 3.21 -3.89
N ALA A 146 1.90 2.71 -3.25
CA ALA A 146 1.19 1.54 -3.74
C ALA A 146 -0.31 1.53 -3.32
N HIS A 147 -0.85 0.36 -2.97
CA HIS A 147 -2.29 0.13 -2.83
C HIS A 147 -2.65 -0.42 -1.45
N GLY A 148 -3.98 -0.57 -1.24
CA GLY A 148 -4.52 -0.92 0.06
C GLY A 148 -4.06 -2.29 0.57
N HIS A 149 -4.29 -3.36 -0.17
CA HIS A 149 -4.03 -4.70 0.35
C HIS A 149 -2.54 -5.07 0.31
N ILE A 150 -1.82 -4.73 -0.77
CA ILE A 150 -0.37 -5.02 -0.82
C ILE A 150 0.38 -4.32 0.32
N LEU A 151 0.08 -3.05 0.65
CA LEU A 151 0.74 -2.34 1.74
C LEU A 151 0.37 -2.89 3.13
N ARG A 152 -0.86 -3.36 3.32
CA ARG A 152 -1.29 -4.02 4.57
C ARG A 152 -0.58 -5.36 4.75
N ILE A 153 -0.46 -6.16 3.68
CA ILE A 153 0.26 -7.43 3.69
C ILE A 153 1.77 -7.19 3.89
N LEU A 154 2.34 -6.17 3.25
CA LEU A 154 3.73 -5.77 3.46
C LEU A 154 3.99 -5.39 4.93
N ALA A 155 3.09 -4.64 5.55
CA ALA A 155 3.21 -4.31 6.97
C ALA A 155 3.10 -5.54 7.87
N ALA A 156 2.18 -6.47 7.60
CA ALA A 156 2.09 -7.74 8.32
C ALA A 156 3.39 -8.55 8.17
N THR A 157 3.93 -8.67 6.95
CA THR A 157 5.20 -9.35 6.65
C THR A 157 6.37 -8.67 7.39
N TRP A 158 6.44 -7.33 7.39
CA TRP A 158 7.46 -6.58 8.14
C TRP A 158 7.45 -6.92 9.62
N LEU A 159 6.26 -7.03 10.21
CA LEU A 159 6.07 -7.32 11.64
C LEU A 159 6.25 -8.81 11.98
N GLY A 160 6.51 -9.69 11.00
CA GLY A 160 6.61 -11.13 11.21
C GLY A 160 5.27 -11.80 11.53
N LEU A 161 4.17 -11.16 11.14
CA LEU A 161 2.82 -11.72 11.27
C LEU A 161 2.48 -12.61 10.06
N GLU A 162 1.57 -13.56 10.27
CA GLU A 162 0.95 -14.28 9.16
C GLU A 162 0.28 -13.29 8.20
N PRO A 163 0.30 -13.52 6.86
CA PRO A 163 -0.27 -12.60 5.88
C PRO A 163 -1.73 -12.21 6.17
N ARG A 164 -2.52 -13.14 6.70
CA ARG A 164 -3.92 -12.91 7.11
C ARG A 164 -4.06 -11.90 8.25
N GLY A 165 -3.01 -11.65 9.02
CA GLY A 165 -2.95 -10.57 10.02
C GLY A 165 -3.16 -9.18 9.42
N ALA A 166 -2.89 -9.00 8.13
CA ALA A 166 -3.14 -7.78 7.38
C ALA A 166 -4.60 -7.29 7.45
N ARG A 167 -5.55 -8.19 7.68
CA ARG A 167 -6.98 -7.85 7.88
C ARG A 167 -7.22 -6.88 9.03
N LEU A 168 -6.33 -6.85 10.03
CA LEU A 168 -6.42 -6.00 11.22
C LEU A 168 -5.87 -4.59 10.98
N LEU A 169 -5.19 -4.36 9.86
CA LEU A 169 -4.53 -3.12 9.53
C LEU A 169 -5.38 -2.31 8.52
N SER A 170 -6.28 -1.45 9.01
CA SER A 170 -7.04 -0.55 8.12
C SER A 170 -6.11 0.46 7.45
N LEU A 171 -6.34 0.77 6.16
CA LEU A 171 -5.51 1.72 5.41
C LEU A 171 -6.38 2.48 4.40
N VAL A 172 -6.59 3.79 4.63
CA VAL A 172 -7.40 4.64 3.75
C VAL A 172 -6.58 5.22 2.59
N PRO A 173 -7.20 5.65 1.46
CA PRO A 173 -6.50 6.35 0.38
C PRO A 173 -5.81 7.62 0.88
N ALA A 174 -4.67 7.96 0.28
CA ALA A 174 -3.84 9.11 0.64
C ALA A 174 -3.50 9.12 2.15
N SER A 175 -3.08 7.99 2.69
CA SER A 175 -2.55 7.88 4.06
C SER A 175 -1.07 7.53 4.05
N LEU A 176 -0.37 7.98 5.08
CA LEU A 176 1.04 7.72 5.36
C LEU A 176 1.18 6.74 6.51
N SER A 177 2.01 5.72 6.33
CA SER A 177 2.43 4.80 7.39
C SER A 177 3.95 4.68 7.41
N ILE A 178 4.52 4.35 8.56
CA ILE A 178 5.97 4.23 8.73
C ILE A 178 6.27 2.93 9.47
N LEU A 179 7.01 2.08 8.82
CA LEU A 179 7.59 0.87 9.40
C LEU A 179 9.05 1.17 9.75
N GLY A 180 9.50 0.75 10.91
CA GLY A 180 10.85 1.05 11.38
C GLY A 180 11.29 0.07 12.43
N TYR A 181 12.17 0.52 13.31
CA TYR A 181 12.74 -0.29 14.37
C TYR A 181 12.60 0.39 15.72
N GLU A 182 12.39 -0.43 16.74
CA GLU A 182 12.64 -0.12 18.12
C GLU A 182 13.77 -1.03 18.59
N HIS A 183 14.94 -0.44 18.89
CA HIS A 183 16.20 -1.20 19.03
C HIS A 183 16.46 -2.08 17.80
N ASP A 184 16.44 -3.39 17.95
CA ASP A 184 16.62 -4.36 16.86
C ASP A 184 15.32 -4.96 16.35
N GLN A 185 14.21 -4.65 17.01
CA GLN A 185 12.90 -5.18 16.67
C GLN A 185 12.24 -4.35 15.54
N ARG A 186 11.74 -5.00 14.51
CA ARG A 186 10.86 -4.39 13.51
C ARG A 186 9.53 -4.00 14.16
N VAL A 187 9.11 -2.75 13.97
CA VAL A 187 7.88 -2.20 14.56
C VAL A 187 7.10 -1.34 13.59
N LEU A 188 5.85 -1.09 13.94
CA LEU A 188 4.98 -0.12 13.31
C LEU A 188 5.08 1.21 14.07
N GLN A 189 5.74 2.22 13.47
CA GLN A 189 5.95 3.53 14.11
C GLN A 189 4.76 4.47 13.90
N THR A 190 4.16 4.42 12.71
CA THR A 190 2.98 5.22 12.36
C THR A 190 2.09 4.38 11.45
N TRP A 191 0.77 4.44 11.66
CA TRP A 191 -0.16 3.74 10.79
C TRP A 191 -1.33 4.60 10.37
N ASN A 192 -1.59 4.60 9.04
CA ASN A 192 -2.79 5.16 8.44
C ASN A 192 -3.01 6.65 8.76
N ARG A 193 -1.95 7.44 8.90
CA ARG A 193 -2.03 8.86 9.17
C ARG A 193 -2.54 9.63 7.95
N THR A 194 -3.58 10.43 8.14
CA THR A 194 -4.14 11.31 7.11
C THR A 194 -3.77 12.78 7.36
N PRO A 195 -3.86 13.65 6.35
CA PRO A 195 -3.53 15.07 6.50
C PRO A 195 -4.39 15.85 7.50
N GLY A 196 -5.55 15.32 7.88
CA GLY A 196 -6.46 15.95 8.84
C GLY A 196 -6.27 15.51 10.30
N ASP A 197 -5.41 14.50 10.52
CA ASP A 197 -5.20 13.98 11.87
C ASP A 197 -4.40 14.98 12.71
N LYS A 198 -4.98 15.45 13.81
CA LYS A 198 -4.27 16.23 14.82
C LYS A 198 -3.27 15.31 15.53
N ILE A 199 -2.06 15.79 15.68
CA ILE A 199 -1.01 15.17 16.50
C ILE A 199 -1.38 15.32 17.98
#